data_645f956d04705f4da9a21cb2e28cb350
#
_entry.id   645f956d04705f4da9a21cb2e28cb350
#
_cell.length_a   1.000
_cell.length_b   1.000
_cell.length_c   1.000
_cell.angle_alpha   90.00
_cell.angle_beta   90.00
_cell.angle_gamma   90.00
#
_symmetry.space_group_name_H-M   'P 1'
#
loop_
_entity.id
_entity.type
_entity.pdbx_description
1 polymer ?
#
loop_
_entity_poly.entity_id
_entity_poly.type
_entity_poly.pdbx_seq_one_letter_code
_entity_poly.pdbx_strand_id
1 'polypeptide(L)'
;DYVEAHGTGTLLGDPIEARALGAVYGRGRQPEAPLLVGAVKTNLGHLEAAAGIVGLIKTALAVQRGEIPPNQSFDEPNPHIPFDELRLKVVDETTRWPATGRSRRAGVSAFGFGGTNAHVVLEQAYPAPARLPGAKAPVSTVVVSGKSPERLAATAAMLADWMTGPGAQVPLADVGHTLNHHRTHHPMFATVCAADRDEAVAGLRALADGEITAGQIATGVVGPHQGACGP
;
A
#
# COMPACT_ATOMS: atom_id res chain seq x y z
N ASP A 1 -14.42 7.01 11.16
CA ASP A 1 -14.99 5.76 11.68
C ASP A 1 -14.06 5.13 12.70
N TYR A 2 -12.76 5.12 12.46
CA TYR A 2 -11.72 4.52 13.28
C TYR A 2 -10.49 5.43 13.37
N VAL A 3 -9.80 5.44 14.50
CA VAL A 3 -8.47 6.03 14.66
C VAL A 3 -7.51 5.01 15.26
N GLU A 4 -6.43 4.77 14.55
CA GLU A 4 -5.23 4.13 15.07
C GLU A 4 -4.47 5.19 15.86
N ALA A 5 -4.55 5.12 17.18
CA ALA A 5 -3.92 6.07 18.07
C ALA A 5 -2.41 5.87 18.16
N HIS A 6 -1.70 6.89 18.56
CA HIS A 6 -0.33 6.72 19.01
C HIS A 6 -0.24 5.76 20.19
N GLY A 7 -1.11 5.92 21.19
CA GLY A 7 -1.47 4.89 22.17
C GLY A 7 -0.29 4.17 22.80
N THR A 8 0.57 4.90 23.51
CA THR A 8 1.78 4.34 24.17
C THR A 8 1.52 3.75 25.55
N GLY A 9 0.29 3.82 26.05
CA GLY A 9 -0.08 3.29 27.37
C GLY A 9 0.42 4.15 28.53
N THR A 10 0.75 5.41 28.32
CA THR A 10 1.26 6.28 29.38
C THR A 10 0.14 7.00 30.11
N LEU A 11 0.31 7.18 31.43
CA LEU A 11 -0.68 7.86 32.27
C LEU A 11 -0.98 9.30 31.84
N LEU A 12 -0.05 9.98 31.19
CA LEU A 12 -0.19 11.37 30.74
C LEU A 12 -0.49 11.50 29.26
N GLY A 13 0.19 10.71 28.41
CA GLY A 13 0.08 10.83 26.96
C GLY A 13 -1.27 10.41 26.41
N ASP A 14 -1.75 9.25 26.83
CA ASP A 14 -3.01 8.70 26.35
C ASP A 14 -4.22 9.59 26.67
N PRO A 15 -4.36 10.16 27.90
CA PRO A 15 -5.43 11.11 28.18
C PRO A 15 -5.38 12.39 27.33
N ILE A 16 -4.20 12.90 27.01
CA ILE A 16 -4.04 14.09 26.17
C ILE A 16 -4.49 13.77 24.73
N GLU A 17 -4.03 12.65 24.18
CA GLU A 17 -4.42 12.20 22.87
C GLU A 17 -5.93 11.92 22.79
N ALA A 18 -6.48 11.18 23.75
CA ALA A 18 -7.91 10.87 23.80
C ALA A 18 -8.79 12.13 23.87
N ARG A 19 -8.41 13.12 24.66
CA ARG A 19 -9.12 14.42 24.74
C ARG A 19 -9.07 15.15 23.41
N ALA A 20 -7.93 15.17 22.73
CA ALA A 20 -7.80 15.79 21.41
C ALA A 20 -8.67 15.07 20.36
N LEU A 21 -8.66 13.74 20.35
CA LEU A 21 -9.53 12.95 19.47
C LEU A 21 -11.00 13.18 19.76
N GLY A 22 -11.40 13.16 21.04
CA GLY A 22 -12.77 13.42 21.46
C GLY A 22 -13.25 14.82 21.09
N ALA A 23 -12.42 15.84 21.29
CA ALA A 23 -12.75 17.23 20.94
C ALA A 23 -13.00 17.45 19.45
N VAL A 24 -12.30 16.71 18.58
CA VAL A 24 -12.41 16.83 17.12
C VAL A 24 -13.39 15.81 16.55
N TYR A 25 -13.15 14.53 16.79
CA TYR A 25 -13.89 13.45 16.16
C TYR A 25 -15.07 12.93 17.00
N GLY A 26 -15.09 13.17 18.30
CA GLY A 26 -16.21 12.85 19.19
C GLY A 26 -17.35 13.87 19.10
N ARG A 27 -17.06 15.09 18.65
CA ARG A 27 -18.04 16.17 18.59
C ARG A 27 -19.21 15.85 17.68
N GLY A 28 -20.42 15.90 18.24
CA GLY A 28 -21.66 15.64 17.52
C GLY A 28 -21.99 14.16 17.30
N ARG A 29 -21.17 13.24 17.83
CA ARG A 29 -21.50 11.82 17.80
C ARG A 29 -22.55 11.45 18.85
N GLN A 30 -23.42 10.52 18.45
CA GLN A 30 -24.36 9.90 19.38
C GLN A 30 -23.64 8.87 20.26
N PRO A 31 -24.13 8.61 21.47
CA PRO A 31 -23.55 7.59 22.37
C PRO A 31 -23.42 6.20 21.73
N GLU A 32 -24.37 5.84 20.88
CA GLU A 32 -24.45 4.54 20.20
C GLU A 32 -23.50 4.43 18.99
N ALA A 33 -22.89 5.56 18.57
CA ALA A 33 -21.98 5.63 17.43
C ALA A 33 -20.67 6.33 17.78
N PRO A 34 -19.95 5.87 18.81
CA PRO A 34 -18.68 6.47 19.23
C PRO A 34 -17.62 6.32 18.13
N LEU A 35 -16.56 7.10 18.23
CA LEU A 35 -15.36 6.88 17.44
C LEU A 35 -14.67 5.61 17.93
N LEU A 36 -14.42 4.67 17.03
CA LEU A 36 -13.62 3.49 17.34
C LEU A 36 -12.14 3.85 17.41
N VAL A 37 -11.44 3.39 18.44
CA VAL A 37 -10.02 3.67 18.65
C VAL A 37 -9.27 2.37 18.91
N GLY A 38 -8.07 2.25 18.36
CA GLY A 38 -7.16 1.15 18.63
C GLY A 38 -5.71 1.58 18.58
N ALA A 39 -4.81 0.69 18.97
CA ALA A 39 -3.38 0.89 18.88
C ALA A 39 -2.66 -0.43 18.62
N VAL A 40 -1.92 -0.53 17.52
CA VAL A 40 -1.12 -1.72 17.14
C VAL A 40 -0.04 -2.04 18.17
N LYS A 41 0.32 -1.06 19.01
CA LYS A 41 1.33 -1.24 20.06
C LYS A 41 0.93 -2.29 21.10
N THR A 42 -0.36 -2.51 21.32
CA THR A 42 -0.84 -3.58 22.18
C THR A 42 -0.53 -4.97 21.62
N ASN A 43 -0.36 -5.10 20.30
CA ASN A 43 -0.07 -6.35 19.61
C ASN A 43 1.43 -6.57 19.36
N LEU A 44 2.20 -5.52 19.05
CA LEU A 44 3.58 -5.61 18.57
C LEU A 44 4.60 -4.86 19.46
N GLY A 45 4.14 -4.10 20.44
CA GLY A 45 4.99 -3.19 21.19
C GLY A 45 5.30 -1.88 20.46
N HIS A 46 6.10 -1.02 21.08
CA HIS A 46 6.49 0.25 20.50
C HIS A 46 7.70 0.09 19.59
N LEU A 47 7.49 0.15 18.27
CA LEU A 47 8.53 -0.01 17.26
C LEU A 47 9.28 1.29 16.94
N GLU A 48 9.22 2.28 17.83
CA GLU A 48 9.92 3.56 17.74
C GLU A 48 9.78 4.23 16.37
N ALA A 49 10.87 4.34 15.61
CA ALA A 49 10.88 4.96 14.28
C ALA A 49 9.90 4.29 13.29
N ALA A 50 9.60 3.01 13.46
CA ALA A 50 8.66 2.27 12.64
C ALA A 50 7.22 2.28 13.19
N ALA A 51 6.96 2.82 14.39
CA ALA A 51 5.64 2.71 15.03
C ALA A 51 4.51 3.34 14.22
N GLY A 52 4.74 4.50 13.61
CA GLY A 52 3.74 5.19 12.78
C GLY A 52 3.41 4.41 11.50
N ILE A 53 4.41 3.88 10.81
CA ILE A 53 4.19 3.14 9.56
C ILE A 53 3.47 1.80 9.81
N VAL A 54 3.74 1.13 10.92
CA VAL A 54 3.04 -0.10 11.28
C VAL A 54 1.58 0.16 11.60
N GLY A 55 1.26 1.25 12.32
CA GLY A 55 -0.12 1.70 12.51
C GLY A 55 -0.81 2.01 11.18
N LEU A 56 -0.11 2.65 10.25
CA LEU A 56 -0.62 2.92 8.90
C LEU A 56 -0.93 1.62 8.14
N ILE A 57 -0.03 0.64 8.16
CA ILE A 57 -0.23 -0.67 7.51
C ILE A 57 -1.43 -1.40 8.11
N LYS A 58 -1.54 -1.50 9.43
CA LYS A 58 -2.69 -2.09 10.12
C LYS A 58 -3.99 -1.43 9.67
N THR A 59 -4.02 -0.10 9.71
CA THR A 59 -5.22 0.67 9.36
C THR A 59 -5.60 0.50 7.89
N ALA A 60 -4.63 0.50 6.97
CA ALA A 60 -4.89 0.27 5.55
C ALA A 60 -5.50 -1.12 5.30
N LEU A 61 -4.97 -2.15 5.95
CA LEU A 61 -5.51 -3.51 5.87
C LEU A 61 -6.91 -3.61 6.50
N ALA A 62 -7.15 -2.93 7.62
CA ALA A 62 -8.47 -2.88 8.26
C ALA A 62 -9.51 -2.18 7.37
N VAL A 63 -9.15 -1.05 6.74
CA VAL A 63 -9.99 -0.36 5.76
C VAL A 63 -10.29 -1.27 4.56
N GLN A 64 -9.29 -1.96 4.04
CA GLN A 64 -9.44 -2.87 2.91
C GLN A 64 -10.38 -4.03 3.23
N ARG A 65 -10.17 -4.70 4.37
CA ARG A 65 -10.91 -5.90 4.77
C ARG A 65 -12.29 -5.59 5.35
N GLY A 66 -12.51 -4.38 5.86
CA GLY A 66 -13.75 -4.01 6.54
C GLY A 66 -13.86 -4.60 7.94
N GLU A 67 -12.73 -4.90 8.56
CA GLU A 67 -12.63 -5.44 9.92
C GLU A 67 -11.53 -4.71 10.69
N ILE A 68 -11.79 -4.43 11.95
CA ILE A 68 -10.85 -3.76 12.85
C ILE A 68 -10.42 -4.81 13.90
N PRO A 69 -9.12 -5.16 13.94
CA PRO A 69 -8.61 -6.09 14.94
C PRO A 69 -8.60 -5.47 16.33
N PRO A 70 -8.74 -6.29 17.40
CA PRO A 70 -8.82 -5.80 18.76
C PRO A 70 -7.48 -5.30 19.30
N ASN A 71 -7.55 -4.41 20.28
CA ASN A 71 -6.47 -4.18 21.21
C ASN A 71 -6.35 -5.41 22.12
N GLN A 72 -5.15 -5.94 22.24
CA GLN A 72 -4.89 -6.99 23.20
C GLN A 72 -4.69 -6.41 24.61
N SER A 73 -5.03 -7.20 25.63
CA SER A 73 -4.82 -6.84 27.04
C SER A 73 -5.45 -5.48 27.44
N PHE A 74 -6.64 -5.22 26.92
CA PHE A 74 -7.45 -4.06 27.33
C PHE A 74 -8.45 -4.50 28.40
N ASP A 75 -7.93 -4.86 29.58
CA ASP A 75 -8.73 -5.38 30.67
C ASP A 75 -9.31 -4.24 31.53
N GLU A 76 -8.54 -3.16 31.71
CA GLU A 76 -8.95 -2.00 32.50
C GLU A 76 -8.72 -0.70 31.72
N PRO A 77 -9.79 0.10 31.48
CA PRO A 77 -9.65 1.43 30.88
C PRO A 77 -8.83 2.38 31.77
N ASN A 78 -8.02 3.23 31.16
CA ASN A 78 -7.30 4.28 31.87
C ASN A 78 -8.33 5.20 32.59
N PRO A 79 -8.29 5.32 33.92
CA PRO A 79 -9.29 6.09 34.70
C PRO A 79 -9.26 7.60 34.41
N HIS A 80 -8.20 8.09 33.78
CA HIS A 80 -8.06 9.51 33.41
C HIS A 80 -8.66 9.85 32.04
N ILE A 81 -9.21 8.83 31.33
CA ILE A 81 -9.87 9.01 30.04
C ILE A 81 -11.38 8.82 30.21
N PRO A 82 -12.18 9.88 30.15
CA PRO A 82 -13.64 9.76 30.19
C PRO A 82 -14.19 9.36 28.82
N PHE A 83 -14.03 8.10 28.47
CA PHE A 83 -14.34 7.55 27.12
C PHE A 83 -15.77 7.89 26.67
N ASP A 84 -16.75 7.76 27.55
CA ASP A 84 -18.16 8.03 27.24
C ASP A 84 -18.40 9.52 26.92
N GLU A 85 -17.81 10.42 27.69
CA GLU A 85 -17.94 11.86 27.47
C GLU A 85 -17.26 12.27 26.17
N LEU A 86 -16.12 11.65 25.86
CA LEU A 86 -15.33 11.91 24.66
C LEU A 86 -15.90 11.21 23.42
N ARG A 87 -16.94 10.38 23.60
CA ARG A 87 -17.50 9.57 22.50
C ARG A 87 -16.47 8.68 21.81
N LEU A 88 -15.61 8.05 22.61
CA LEU A 88 -14.58 7.11 22.16
C LEU A 88 -14.90 5.71 22.65
N LYS A 89 -14.63 4.71 21.82
CA LYS A 89 -14.71 3.31 22.20
C LYS A 89 -13.44 2.59 21.75
N VAL A 90 -12.70 2.01 22.69
CA VAL A 90 -11.58 1.13 22.36
C VAL A 90 -12.13 -0.18 21.78
N VAL A 91 -11.51 -0.63 20.71
CA VAL A 91 -11.85 -1.91 20.07
C VAL A 91 -11.14 -3.02 20.83
N ASP A 92 -11.87 -3.82 21.58
CA ASP A 92 -11.39 -4.91 22.44
C ASP A 92 -11.74 -6.31 21.89
N GLU A 93 -12.56 -6.38 20.84
CA GLU A 93 -12.87 -7.59 20.08
C GLU A 93 -12.82 -7.29 18.58
N THR A 94 -12.66 -8.33 17.74
CA THR A 94 -12.71 -8.15 16.28
C THR A 94 -14.05 -7.53 15.89
N THR A 95 -13.98 -6.31 15.38
CA THR A 95 -15.16 -5.50 15.09
C THR A 95 -15.30 -5.28 13.59
N ARG A 96 -16.49 -5.54 13.05
CA ARG A 96 -16.79 -5.16 11.66
C ARG A 96 -16.79 -3.65 11.51
N TRP A 97 -16.30 -3.18 10.38
CA TRP A 97 -16.33 -1.75 10.10
C TRP A 97 -17.75 -1.20 10.12
N PRO A 98 -18.00 -0.06 10.80
CA PRO A 98 -19.34 0.51 10.89
C PRO A 98 -19.96 0.78 9.51
N ALA A 99 -21.21 0.37 9.32
CA ALA A 99 -21.97 0.62 8.10
C ALA A 99 -22.49 2.06 8.10
N THR A 100 -21.73 2.99 7.50
CA THR A 100 -22.06 4.43 7.47
C THR A 100 -22.71 4.88 6.16
N GLY A 101 -22.90 3.98 5.20
CA GLY A 101 -23.41 4.32 3.85
C GLY A 101 -22.41 5.08 2.96
N ARG A 102 -21.18 5.27 3.40
CA ARG A 102 -20.08 5.93 2.67
C ARG A 102 -18.80 5.11 2.72
N SER A 103 -17.78 5.51 1.95
CA SER A 103 -16.43 4.94 2.02
C SER A 103 -15.89 4.92 3.45
N ARG A 104 -15.21 3.84 3.82
CA ARG A 104 -14.56 3.71 5.13
C ARG A 104 -13.47 4.75 5.28
N ARG A 105 -13.42 5.41 6.43
CA ARG A 105 -12.40 6.43 6.74
C ARG A 105 -11.76 6.16 8.08
N ALA A 106 -10.44 6.30 8.12
CA ALA A 106 -9.66 6.15 9.33
C ALA A 106 -8.60 7.24 9.47
N GLY A 107 -8.22 7.53 10.71
CA GLY A 107 -7.05 8.34 11.05
C GLY A 107 -5.94 7.47 11.62
N VAL A 108 -4.70 7.89 11.47
CA VAL A 108 -3.52 7.29 12.11
C VAL A 108 -2.70 8.39 12.76
N SER A 109 -2.48 8.29 14.04
CA SER A 109 -1.65 9.24 14.81
C SER A 109 -0.29 8.66 15.14
N ALA A 110 0.75 9.45 14.99
CA ALA A 110 2.10 9.11 15.44
C ALA A 110 2.79 10.37 16.01
N PHE A 111 3.29 10.26 17.22
CA PHE A 111 3.93 11.38 17.94
C PHE A 111 5.37 11.00 18.26
N GLY A 112 6.33 11.78 17.72
CA GLY A 112 7.74 11.60 17.99
C GLY A 112 8.17 12.26 19.31
N PHE A 113 9.12 11.64 20.00
CA PHE A 113 9.66 12.14 21.27
C PHE A 113 10.21 13.57 21.17
N GLY A 114 10.75 13.95 20.00
CA GLY A 114 11.26 15.30 19.73
C GLY A 114 10.16 16.33 19.40
N GLY A 115 8.86 15.99 19.51
CA GLY A 115 7.74 16.90 19.23
C GLY A 115 7.25 16.88 17.78
N THR A 116 7.80 16.05 16.93
CA THR A 116 7.27 15.83 15.57
C THR A 116 6.00 14.99 15.64
N ASN A 117 4.87 15.56 15.23
CA ASN A 117 3.57 14.88 15.22
C ASN A 117 3.10 14.68 13.78
N ALA A 118 2.52 13.52 13.51
CA ALA A 118 1.88 13.22 12.24
C ALA A 118 0.48 12.65 12.48
N HIS A 119 -0.47 13.06 11.65
CA HIS A 119 -1.79 12.47 11.58
C HIS A 119 -2.16 12.28 10.12
N VAL A 120 -2.41 11.03 9.72
CA VAL A 120 -2.73 10.67 8.33
C VAL A 120 -4.18 10.22 8.27
N VAL A 121 -4.92 10.67 7.28
CA VAL A 121 -6.29 10.22 7.02
C VAL A 121 -6.30 9.31 5.81
N LEU A 122 -6.91 8.14 5.96
CA LEU A 122 -7.12 7.16 4.90
C LEU A 122 -8.60 7.07 4.56
N GLU A 123 -8.87 6.85 3.30
CA GLU A 123 -10.21 6.52 2.81
C GLU A 123 -10.15 5.25 1.95
N GLN A 124 -11.18 4.43 2.05
CA GLN A 124 -11.35 3.28 1.18
C GLN A 124 -11.40 3.74 -0.29
N ALA A 125 -10.54 3.16 -1.12
CA ALA A 125 -10.59 3.40 -2.55
C ALA A 125 -11.95 2.97 -3.12
N TYR A 126 -12.44 3.73 -4.08
CA TYR A 126 -13.57 3.28 -4.88
C TYR A 126 -13.20 1.96 -5.58
N PRO A 127 -14.15 1.01 -5.71
CA PRO A 127 -13.91 -0.14 -6.57
C PRO A 127 -13.43 0.37 -7.93
N ALA A 128 -12.29 -0.15 -8.39
CA ALA A 128 -11.86 0.14 -9.75
C ALA A 128 -13.04 -0.23 -10.69
N PRO A 129 -13.39 0.62 -11.67
CA PRO A 129 -14.42 0.26 -12.63
C PRO A 129 -14.06 -1.09 -13.23
N ALA A 130 -15.06 -1.98 -13.33
CA ALA A 130 -14.87 -3.28 -13.96
C ALA A 130 -14.19 -3.04 -15.31
N ARG A 131 -13.03 -3.66 -15.50
CA ARG A 131 -12.29 -3.53 -16.75
C ARG A 131 -13.20 -4.07 -17.85
N LEU A 132 -13.69 -3.20 -18.72
CA LEU A 132 -14.34 -3.67 -19.93
C LEU A 132 -13.33 -4.56 -20.67
N PRO A 133 -13.73 -5.74 -21.15
CA PRO A 133 -12.85 -6.54 -21.99
C PRO A 133 -12.39 -5.67 -23.15
N GLY A 134 -11.21 -5.09 -23.04
CA GLY A 134 -10.59 -4.37 -24.14
C GLY A 134 -10.32 -5.34 -25.27
N ALA A 135 -10.40 -4.86 -26.50
CA ALA A 135 -9.91 -5.63 -27.62
C ALA A 135 -8.48 -6.14 -27.28
N LYS A 136 -8.27 -7.46 -27.32
CA LYS A 136 -6.97 -8.07 -27.03
C LYS A 136 -5.98 -7.45 -28.02
N ALA A 137 -5.01 -6.68 -27.50
CA ALA A 137 -3.95 -6.15 -28.37
C ALA A 137 -3.26 -7.33 -29.05
N PRO A 138 -3.03 -7.27 -30.35
CA PRO A 138 -2.40 -8.36 -31.07
C PRO A 138 -1.00 -8.65 -30.57
N VAL A 139 -0.31 -7.66 -30.01
CA VAL A 139 1.04 -7.77 -29.44
C VAL A 139 1.10 -6.91 -28.17
N SER A 140 1.67 -7.45 -27.12
CA SER A 140 2.02 -6.74 -25.89
C SER A 140 3.51 -6.44 -25.86
N THR A 141 3.86 -5.25 -25.42
CA THR A 141 5.24 -4.83 -25.23
C THR A 141 5.60 -4.88 -23.76
N VAL A 142 6.69 -5.56 -23.44
CA VAL A 142 7.21 -5.69 -22.06
C VAL A 142 8.59 -5.03 -22.02
N VAL A 143 8.70 -3.91 -21.29
CA VAL A 143 9.97 -3.21 -21.11
C VAL A 143 10.64 -3.66 -19.81
N VAL A 144 11.89 -4.09 -19.90
CA VAL A 144 12.76 -4.38 -18.75
C VAL A 144 13.98 -3.49 -18.81
N SER A 145 14.53 -3.09 -17.67
CA SER A 145 15.69 -2.22 -17.62
C SER A 145 16.64 -2.55 -16.48
N GLY A 146 17.89 -2.15 -16.60
CA GLY A 146 18.93 -2.37 -15.61
C GLY A 146 20.01 -1.29 -15.64
N LYS A 147 20.79 -1.19 -14.57
CA LYS A 147 21.95 -0.29 -14.50
C LYS A 147 23.18 -0.85 -15.21
N SER A 148 23.20 -2.15 -15.50
CA SER A 148 24.23 -2.84 -16.26
C SER A 148 23.62 -3.99 -17.05
N PRO A 149 24.34 -4.57 -18.04
CA PRO A 149 23.86 -5.74 -18.80
C PRO A 149 23.48 -6.91 -17.90
N GLU A 150 24.27 -7.19 -16.87
CA GLU A 150 24.02 -8.28 -15.91
C GLU A 150 22.75 -8.04 -15.10
N ARG A 151 22.49 -6.79 -14.72
CA ARG A 151 21.27 -6.41 -14.02
C ARG A 151 20.03 -6.49 -14.92
N LEU A 152 20.17 -6.11 -16.18
CA LEU A 152 19.11 -6.26 -17.17
C LEU A 152 18.74 -7.73 -17.36
N ALA A 153 19.75 -8.59 -17.57
CA ALA A 153 19.57 -10.04 -17.70
C ALA A 153 18.92 -10.67 -16.46
N ALA A 154 19.40 -10.29 -15.26
CA ALA A 154 18.81 -10.76 -14.00
C ALA A 154 17.36 -10.31 -13.81
N THR A 155 17.00 -9.09 -14.24
CA THR A 155 15.63 -8.59 -14.19
C THR A 155 14.73 -9.37 -15.15
N ALA A 156 15.23 -9.68 -16.35
CA ALA A 156 14.50 -10.49 -17.33
C ALA A 156 14.24 -11.91 -16.82
N ALA A 157 15.27 -12.56 -16.25
CA ALA A 157 15.13 -13.89 -15.64
C ALA A 157 14.10 -13.91 -14.52
N MET A 158 14.22 -12.98 -13.57
CA MET A 158 13.29 -12.85 -12.43
C MET A 158 11.84 -12.64 -12.90
N LEU A 159 11.64 -11.82 -13.93
CA LEU A 159 10.30 -11.57 -14.47
C LEU A 159 9.73 -12.80 -15.15
N ALA A 160 10.55 -13.55 -15.92
CA ALA A 160 10.14 -14.81 -16.54
C ALA A 160 9.72 -15.84 -15.48
N ASP A 161 10.49 -15.99 -14.41
CA ASP A 161 10.16 -16.89 -13.29
C ASP A 161 8.89 -16.47 -12.58
N TRP A 162 8.72 -15.16 -12.33
CA TRP A 162 7.48 -14.65 -11.73
C TRP A 162 6.27 -14.91 -12.63
N MET A 163 6.38 -14.70 -13.95
CA MET A 163 5.29 -14.91 -14.90
C MET A 163 4.90 -16.40 -15.05
N THR A 164 5.80 -17.32 -14.75
CA THR A 164 5.52 -18.77 -14.74
C THR A 164 5.11 -19.30 -13.37
N GLY A 165 5.32 -18.53 -12.31
CA GLY A 165 5.02 -18.84 -10.92
C GLY A 165 3.89 -17.97 -10.35
N PRO A 166 4.19 -17.09 -9.36
CA PRO A 166 3.17 -16.32 -8.65
C PRO A 166 2.32 -15.41 -9.56
N GLY A 167 2.87 -14.92 -10.66
CA GLY A 167 2.21 -14.05 -11.63
C GLY A 167 1.51 -14.78 -12.78
N ALA A 168 1.44 -16.11 -12.76
CA ALA A 168 0.92 -16.90 -13.87
C ALA A 168 -0.54 -16.55 -14.28
N GLN A 169 -1.32 -16.02 -13.38
CA GLN A 169 -2.72 -15.62 -13.65
C GLN A 169 -2.88 -14.14 -14.02
N VAL A 170 -1.82 -13.32 -13.92
CA VAL A 170 -1.89 -11.89 -14.25
C VAL A 170 -1.90 -11.71 -15.78
N PRO A 171 -2.87 -11.03 -16.38
CA PRO A 171 -2.91 -10.82 -17.83
C PRO A 171 -1.62 -10.17 -18.37
N LEU A 172 -1.09 -10.62 -19.51
CA LEU A 172 0.13 -10.08 -20.11
C LEU A 172 0.05 -8.57 -20.35
N ALA A 173 -1.11 -8.09 -20.77
CA ALA A 173 -1.35 -6.65 -20.96
C ALA A 173 -1.18 -5.84 -19.67
N ASP A 174 -1.50 -6.41 -18.49
CA ASP A 174 -1.34 -5.74 -17.20
C ASP A 174 0.12 -5.74 -16.76
N VAL A 175 0.84 -6.81 -17.06
CA VAL A 175 2.29 -6.88 -16.85
C VAL A 175 2.97 -5.81 -17.70
N GLY A 176 2.67 -5.76 -19.00
CA GLY A 176 3.21 -4.76 -19.91
C GLY A 176 2.87 -3.34 -19.46
N HIS A 177 1.60 -3.06 -19.13
CA HIS A 177 1.18 -1.74 -18.64
C HIS A 177 1.96 -1.32 -17.39
N THR A 178 2.09 -2.21 -16.40
CA THR A 178 2.81 -1.92 -15.16
C THR A 178 4.29 -1.61 -15.42
N LEU A 179 4.94 -2.42 -16.25
CA LEU A 179 6.37 -2.25 -16.54
C LEU A 179 6.64 -0.99 -17.38
N ASN A 180 5.75 -0.68 -18.30
CA ASN A 180 5.93 0.45 -19.22
C ASN A 180 5.60 1.81 -18.57
N HIS A 181 4.67 1.85 -17.61
CA HIS A 181 4.12 3.11 -17.08
C HIS A 181 4.34 3.32 -15.58
N HIS A 182 4.59 2.24 -14.81
CA HIS A 182 4.66 2.31 -13.35
C HIS A 182 5.99 1.83 -12.77
N ARG A 183 7.03 1.72 -13.59
CA ARG A 183 8.39 1.39 -13.17
C ARG A 183 9.39 2.42 -13.67
N THR A 184 10.39 2.68 -12.85
CA THR A 184 11.54 3.50 -13.26
C THR A 184 12.36 2.72 -14.29
N HIS A 185 12.64 3.35 -15.42
CA HIS A 185 13.52 2.77 -16.42
C HIS A 185 14.96 3.23 -16.16
N HIS A 186 15.87 2.29 -16.18
CA HIS A 186 17.31 2.53 -16.11
C HIS A 186 17.89 2.79 -17.50
N PRO A 187 19.15 3.33 -17.58
CA PRO A 187 19.75 3.67 -18.86
C PRO A 187 19.81 2.52 -19.88
N MET A 188 20.04 1.30 -19.40
CA MET A 188 20.02 0.12 -20.27
C MET A 188 18.64 -0.51 -20.22
N PHE A 189 18.03 -0.75 -21.36
CA PHE A 189 16.72 -1.36 -21.45
C PHE A 189 16.59 -2.32 -22.61
N ALA A 190 15.65 -3.21 -22.51
CA ALA A 190 15.20 -4.08 -23.58
C ALA A 190 13.67 -4.11 -23.62
N THR A 191 13.15 -4.29 -24.80
CA THR A 191 11.72 -4.43 -25.07
C THR A 191 11.48 -5.82 -25.67
N VAL A 192 10.60 -6.59 -25.03
CA VAL A 192 10.13 -7.87 -25.55
C VAL A 192 8.71 -7.67 -26.08
N CYS A 193 8.49 -7.96 -27.35
CA CYS A 193 7.17 -7.94 -28.00
C CYS A 193 6.64 -9.36 -28.08
N ALA A 194 5.42 -9.58 -27.61
CA ALA A 194 4.83 -10.92 -27.53
C ALA A 194 3.32 -10.88 -27.76
N ALA A 195 2.78 -11.86 -28.49
CA ALA A 195 1.35 -12.04 -28.69
C ALA A 195 0.68 -12.69 -27.48
N ASP A 196 1.41 -13.51 -26.75
CA ASP A 196 0.92 -14.21 -25.56
C ASP A 196 2.00 -14.31 -24.47
N ARG A 197 1.63 -14.96 -23.37
CA ARG A 197 2.50 -15.16 -22.21
C ARG A 197 3.72 -16.03 -22.49
N ASP A 198 3.51 -17.12 -23.20
CA ASP A 198 4.57 -18.11 -23.44
C ASP A 198 5.66 -17.50 -24.32
N GLU A 199 5.27 -16.73 -25.33
CA GLU A 199 6.17 -15.95 -26.15
C GLU A 199 6.91 -14.87 -25.35
N ALA A 200 6.22 -14.17 -24.45
CA ALA A 200 6.84 -13.19 -23.56
C ALA A 200 7.87 -13.82 -22.63
N VAL A 201 7.55 -14.97 -22.02
CA VAL A 201 8.46 -15.70 -21.14
C VAL A 201 9.66 -16.20 -21.91
N ALA A 202 9.46 -16.75 -23.12
CA ALA A 202 10.55 -17.20 -23.98
C ALA A 202 11.50 -16.05 -24.36
N GLY A 203 10.94 -14.90 -24.74
CA GLY A 203 11.74 -13.71 -25.05
C GLY A 203 12.50 -13.15 -23.84
N LEU A 204 11.90 -13.17 -22.65
CA LEU A 204 12.57 -12.76 -21.42
C LEU A 204 13.71 -13.71 -21.04
N ARG A 205 13.55 -15.01 -21.24
CA ARG A 205 14.61 -16.01 -20.99
C ARG A 205 15.76 -15.85 -21.98
N ALA A 206 15.45 -15.70 -23.27
CA ALA A 206 16.46 -15.41 -24.31
C ALA A 206 17.26 -14.15 -23.97
N LEU A 207 16.58 -13.08 -23.56
CA LEU A 207 17.24 -11.84 -23.09
C LEU A 207 18.11 -12.07 -21.86
N ALA A 208 17.69 -12.91 -20.92
CA ALA A 208 18.48 -13.26 -19.74
C ALA A 208 19.78 -14.02 -20.11
N ASP A 209 19.72 -14.84 -21.15
CA ASP A 209 20.85 -15.61 -21.68
C ASP A 209 21.73 -14.78 -22.66
N GLY A 210 21.36 -13.51 -22.88
CA GLY A 210 22.09 -12.61 -23.78
C GLY A 210 21.76 -12.79 -25.27
N GLU A 211 20.71 -13.53 -25.59
CA GLU A 211 20.22 -13.75 -26.94
C GLU A 211 19.27 -12.62 -27.36
N ILE A 212 19.39 -12.17 -28.60
CA ILE A 212 18.52 -11.14 -29.19
C ILE A 212 17.85 -11.72 -30.42
N THR A 213 16.53 -11.91 -30.34
CA THR A 213 15.73 -12.37 -31.47
C THR A 213 15.22 -11.17 -32.25
N ALA A 214 15.63 -11.06 -33.51
CA ALA A 214 15.22 -9.94 -34.39
C ALA A 214 13.67 -9.88 -34.51
N GLY A 215 13.12 -8.67 -34.37
CA GLY A 215 11.67 -8.43 -34.42
C GLY A 215 10.92 -8.70 -33.12
N GLN A 216 11.49 -9.48 -32.18
CA GLN A 216 10.90 -9.77 -30.89
C GLN A 216 11.58 -9.00 -29.75
N ILE A 217 12.89 -8.89 -29.77
CA ILE A 217 13.68 -8.22 -28.73
C ILE A 217 14.42 -7.04 -29.36
N ALA A 218 14.20 -5.85 -28.78
CA ALA A 218 14.99 -4.65 -29.08
C ALA A 218 15.70 -4.18 -27.81
N THR A 219 16.98 -3.86 -27.91
CA THR A 219 17.78 -3.33 -26.81
C THR A 219 18.15 -1.87 -27.09
N GLY A 220 18.34 -1.09 -26.05
CA GLY A 220 18.74 0.30 -26.16
C GLY A 220 19.47 0.79 -24.91
N VAL A 221 20.21 1.89 -25.10
CA VAL A 221 20.82 2.63 -24.00
C VAL A 221 20.32 4.07 -24.10
N VAL A 222 19.73 4.57 -23.01
CA VAL A 222 19.40 6.01 -22.93
C VAL A 222 20.71 6.77 -22.76
N GLY A 223 21.09 7.53 -23.74
CA GLY A 223 22.25 8.44 -23.65
C GLY A 223 22.03 9.49 -22.56
N PRO A 224 23.10 10.12 -22.04
CA PRO A 224 22.98 11.22 -21.12
C PRO A 224 22.12 12.31 -21.76
N HIS A 225 21.03 12.66 -21.12
CA HIS A 225 19.99 13.61 -21.49
C HIS A 225 20.36 14.60 -22.59
N GLN A 226 19.76 14.47 -23.76
CA GLN A 226 19.30 15.65 -24.46
C GLN A 226 17.97 16.05 -23.81
N GLY A 227 18.06 16.94 -22.83
CA GLY A 227 16.89 17.53 -22.19
C GLY A 227 16.14 18.35 -23.24
N ALA A 228 15.04 17.81 -23.73
CA ALA A 228 14.01 18.57 -24.39
C ALA A 228 12.92 18.88 -23.34
N CYS A 229 13.18 19.88 -22.51
CA CYS A 229 12.13 20.76 -22.02
C CYS A 229 11.93 21.80 -23.16
N GLY A 230 11.02 21.52 -24.04
CA GLY A 230 10.43 22.55 -24.93
C GLY A 230 9.22 23.14 -24.23
N PRO A 231 8.82 24.38 -24.57
CA PRO A 231 7.87 25.21 -23.81
C PRO A 231 6.46 24.66 -23.75
#